data_dfe376a5058cb2ee2c2e4016f98084cf
#
_entry.id   dfe376a5058cb2ee2c2e4016f98084cf
#
_cell.length_a   1.000
_cell.length_b   1.000
_cell.length_c   1.000
_cell.angle_alpha   90.00
_cell.angle_beta   90.00
_cell.angle_gamma   90.00
#
_symmetry.space_group_name_H-M   'P 1'
#
loop_
_entity.id
_entity.type
_entity.pdbx_description
1 polymer ?
#
loop_
_entity_poly.entity_id
_entity_poly.type
_entity_poly.pdbx_seq_one_letter_code
_entity_poly.pdbx_strand_id
1 'polypeptide(L)'
;INLSSGKNKNKYEYQEMYVNDNRLVVFASKYSSSTGKMGCYDIAIYSGNTEVLIYDITDIENAKLASTLKIEGNYNSSRLVGNILYTVTNKPIDNISIDNCVPYVQNEKMAASDIYIPENSDGSDYVIVTSVNILKPDKIMGTKAIAVGNTNVYMSEDNLYLCISKSSE
;
A
#
# COMPACT_ATOMS: atom_id res chain seq x y z
N ILE A 1 12.78 13.55 -14.81
CA ILE A 1 11.92 13.87 -13.65
C ILE A 1 12.81 13.90 -12.43
N ASN A 2 12.88 15.03 -11.72
CA ASN A 2 13.61 15.11 -10.46
C ASN A 2 12.66 14.81 -9.29
N LEU A 3 12.69 13.59 -8.78
CA LEU A 3 11.86 13.14 -7.66
C LEU A 3 12.37 13.63 -6.30
N SER A 4 13.57 14.28 -6.26
CA SER A 4 14.22 14.71 -5.02
C SER A 4 13.90 16.15 -4.60
N SER A 5 13.08 16.89 -5.34
CA SER A 5 12.83 18.31 -5.10
C SER A 5 11.78 18.55 -4.01
N GLY A 6 12.16 18.42 -2.76
CA GLY A 6 11.39 18.93 -1.66
C GLY A 6 12.27 19.15 -0.45
N LYS A 7 12.36 20.38 0.05
CA LYS A 7 12.98 20.72 1.34
C LYS A 7 12.24 20.10 2.54
N ASN A 8 11.34 19.15 2.29
CA ASN A 8 10.60 18.44 3.31
C ASN A 8 11.41 17.24 3.82
N LYS A 9 11.58 17.17 5.11
CA LYS A 9 12.24 16.12 5.88
C LYS A 9 11.55 14.74 5.78
N ASN A 10 10.56 14.58 4.92
CA ASN A 10 9.91 13.31 4.64
C ASN A 10 10.77 12.52 3.66
N LYS A 11 11.55 11.60 4.18
CA LYS A 11 12.39 10.72 3.38
C LYS A 11 11.47 9.70 2.68
N TYR A 12 11.29 9.87 1.37
CA TYR A 12 10.70 8.84 0.52
C TYR A 12 11.75 7.77 0.25
N GLU A 13 11.34 6.54 0.37
CA GLU A 13 12.08 5.39 -0.11
C GLU A 13 11.36 4.84 -1.34
N TYR A 14 12.01 4.88 -2.50
CA TYR A 14 11.44 4.40 -3.76
C TYR A 14 11.65 2.89 -3.85
N GLN A 15 10.56 2.15 -4.14
CA GLN A 15 10.54 0.69 -4.12
C GLN A 15 10.58 0.12 -5.53
N GLU A 16 9.70 0.57 -6.40
CA GLU A 16 9.50 0.02 -7.73
C GLU A 16 8.98 1.07 -8.70
N MET A 17 9.11 0.82 -10.01
CA MET A 17 8.53 1.66 -11.04
C MET A 17 8.07 0.84 -12.24
N TYR A 18 7.04 1.34 -12.94
CA TYR A 18 6.57 0.84 -14.22
C TYR A 18 6.50 1.97 -15.24
N VAL A 19 6.84 1.64 -16.48
CA VAL A 19 6.57 2.51 -17.63
C VAL A 19 5.64 1.75 -18.57
N ASN A 20 4.53 2.34 -18.91
CA ASN A 20 3.59 1.80 -19.89
C ASN A 20 3.04 2.93 -20.73
N ASP A 21 3.34 2.90 -22.02
CA ASP A 21 3.02 3.96 -22.99
C ASP A 21 3.48 5.35 -22.46
N ASN A 22 2.53 6.24 -22.23
CA ASN A 22 2.76 7.59 -21.74
C ASN A 22 2.55 7.75 -20.22
N ARG A 23 2.63 6.65 -19.47
CA ARG A 23 2.53 6.66 -18.00
C ARG A 23 3.79 6.12 -17.36
N LEU A 24 4.25 6.85 -16.35
CA LEU A 24 5.26 6.39 -15.38
C LEU A 24 4.57 6.24 -14.03
N VAL A 25 4.68 5.06 -13.45
CA VAL A 25 4.21 4.77 -12.09
C VAL A 25 5.42 4.60 -11.20
N VAL A 26 5.43 5.26 -10.05
CA VAL A 26 6.52 5.18 -9.06
C VAL A 26 5.93 4.86 -7.71
N PHE A 27 6.46 3.85 -7.05
CA PHE A 27 6.11 3.48 -5.68
C PHE A 27 7.07 4.12 -4.70
N ALA A 28 6.52 4.84 -3.73
CA ALA A 28 7.27 5.49 -2.68
C ALA A 28 6.70 5.11 -1.31
N SER A 29 7.57 4.65 -0.43
CA SER A 29 7.23 4.42 0.97
C SER A 29 7.51 5.67 1.79
N LYS A 30 6.57 6.03 2.65
CA LYS A 30 6.71 7.11 3.60
C LYS A 30 6.56 6.54 5.00
N TYR A 31 7.63 6.65 5.77
CA TYR A 31 7.62 6.21 7.16
C TYR A 31 7.38 7.40 8.08
N SER A 32 6.44 7.25 8.98
CA SER A 32 6.24 8.14 10.13
C SER A 32 6.55 7.37 11.41
N SER A 33 7.25 8.03 12.33
CA SER A 33 7.47 7.51 13.67
C SER A 33 6.69 8.36 14.66
N SER A 34 5.94 7.73 15.53
CA SER A 34 5.33 8.35 16.70
C SER A 34 5.79 7.62 17.96
N THR A 35 5.80 8.33 19.07
CA THR A 35 6.05 7.70 20.37
C THR A 35 4.70 7.37 21.00
N GLY A 36 4.49 6.10 21.28
CA GLY A 36 3.37 5.61 22.08
C GLY A 36 3.82 5.18 23.46
N LYS A 37 2.89 5.01 24.38
CA LYS A 37 3.17 4.47 25.72
C LYS A 37 2.58 3.08 25.84
N MET A 38 3.40 2.13 26.26
CA MET A 38 2.96 0.80 26.67
C MET A 38 3.32 0.61 28.15
N GLY A 39 2.34 0.90 29.01
CA GLY A 39 2.60 0.99 30.46
C GLY A 39 3.51 2.18 30.80
N CYS A 40 4.65 1.91 31.44
CA CYS A 40 5.66 2.89 31.79
C CYS A 40 6.78 3.06 30.74
N TYR A 41 6.71 2.34 29.62
CA TYR A 41 7.73 2.38 28.58
C TYR A 41 7.26 3.20 27.38
N ASP A 42 8.15 4.07 26.88
CA ASP A 42 7.95 4.73 25.60
C ASP A 42 8.34 3.76 24.48
N ILE A 43 7.40 3.49 23.57
CA ILE A 43 7.62 2.65 22.40
C ILE A 43 7.58 3.50 21.14
N ALA A 44 8.47 3.24 20.20
CA ALA A 44 8.40 3.84 18.88
C ALA A 44 7.39 3.06 18.03
N ILE A 45 6.33 3.74 17.59
CA ILE A 45 5.36 3.19 16.67
C ILE A 45 5.75 3.68 15.27
N TYR A 46 6.05 2.73 14.39
CA TYR A 46 6.33 3.01 12.99
C TYR A 46 5.10 2.69 12.17
N SER A 47 4.54 3.68 11.49
CA SER A 47 3.51 3.47 10.48
C SER A 47 4.09 3.72 9.10
N GLY A 48 3.92 2.75 8.22
CA GLY A 48 4.27 2.86 6.81
C GLY A 48 3.03 3.23 6.01
N ASN A 49 3.21 4.13 5.03
CA ASN A 49 2.24 4.41 4.00
C ASN A 49 2.92 4.24 2.65
N THR A 50 2.22 3.61 1.73
CA THR A 50 2.64 3.48 0.34
C THR A 50 1.95 4.54 -0.49
N GLU A 51 2.73 5.38 -1.16
CA GLU A 51 2.23 6.33 -2.14
C GLU A 51 2.58 5.82 -3.55
N VAL A 52 1.55 5.72 -4.41
CA VAL A 52 1.71 5.38 -5.82
C VAL A 52 1.57 6.66 -6.62
N LEU A 53 2.67 7.12 -7.19
CA LEU A 53 2.75 8.34 -7.98
C LEU A 53 2.59 7.98 -9.45
N ILE A 54 1.56 8.48 -10.10
CA ILE A 54 1.30 8.22 -11.51
C ILE A 54 1.54 9.52 -12.29
N TYR A 55 2.52 9.49 -13.19
CA TYR A 55 2.89 10.62 -14.03
C TYR A 55 2.42 10.41 -15.46
N ASP A 56 1.99 11.51 -16.07
CA ASP A 56 1.87 11.62 -17.51
C ASP A 56 3.24 12.01 -18.08
N ILE A 57 3.78 11.16 -18.93
CA ILE A 57 5.08 11.33 -19.59
C ILE A 57 4.94 11.47 -21.10
N THR A 58 3.77 11.87 -21.60
CA THR A 58 3.57 12.16 -23.03
C THR A 58 4.60 13.18 -23.53
N ASP A 59 4.92 14.18 -22.71
CA ASP A 59 6.09 15.05 -22.86
C ASP A 59 7.08 14.70 -21.73
N ILE A 60 8.16 13.99 -22.11
CA ILE A 60 9.19 13.52 -21.17
C ILE A 60 9.94 14.66 -20.49
N GLU A 61 10.13 15.78 -21.19
CA GLU A 61 10.81 16.95 -20.63
C GLU A 61 9.93 17.69 -19.61
N ASN A 62 8.62 17.62 -19.79
CA ASN A 62 7.62 18.26 -18.94
C ASN A 62 6.63 17.25 -18.33
N ALA A 63 7.15 16.15 -17.78
CA ALA A 63 6.32 15.15 -17.13
C ALA A 63 5.48 15.73 -15.98
N LYS A 64 4.20 15.37 -15.93
CA LYS A 64 3.22 15.90 -14.97
C LYS A 64 2.71 14.80 -14.05
N LEU A 65 2.64 15.09 -12.76
CA LEU A 65 1.95 14.20 -11.82
C LEU A 65 0.45 14.22 -12.11
N ALA A 66 -0.07 13.08 -12.57
CA ALA A 66 -1.47 12.90 -12.90
C ALA A 66 -2.29 12.53 -11.65
N SER A 67 -1.75 11.65 -10.79
CA SER A 67 -2.43 11.24 -9.56
C SER A 67 -1.45 10.72 -8.52
N THR A 68 -1.88 10.74 -7.25
CA THR A 68 -1.22 10.09 -6.13
C THR A 68 -2.23 9.23 -5.39
N LEU A 69 -1.99 7.92 -5.34
CA LEU A 69 -2.77 7.00 -4.52
C LEU A 69 -2.04 6.80 -3.19
N LYS A 70 -2.80 6.88 -2.09
CA LYS A 70 -2.28 6.64 -0.74
C LYS A 70 -2.92 5.38 -0.20
N ILE A 71 -2.09 4.40 0.11
CA ILE A 71 -2.50 3.11 0.64
C ILE A 71 -1.78 2.92 1.98
N GLU A 72 -2.51 2.65 3.02
CA GLU A 72 -1.92 2.38 4.32
C GLU A 72 -1.15 1.06 4.29
N GLY A 73 -0.06 0.99 5.05
CA GLY A 73 0.83 -0.16 5.10
C GLY A 73 2.09 -0.02 4.26
N ASN A 74 3.00 -0.94 4.52
CA ASN A 74 4.27 -1.03 3.82
C ASN A 74 4.07 -1.68 2.45
N TYR A 75 4.75 -1.17 1.43
CA TYR A 75 4.78 -1.79 0.12
C TYR A 75 5.27 -3.25 0.23
N ASN A 76 4.52 -4.17 -0.36
CA ASN A 76 4.89 -5.58 -0.45
C ASN A 76 5.25 -5.95 -1.89
N SER A 77 4.30 -5.79 -2.79
CA SER A 77 4.51 -6.07 -4.21
C SER A 77 3.49 -5.35 -5.09
N SER A 78 3.75 -5.33 -6.38
CA SER A 78 2.81 -4.79 -7.35
C SER A 78 2.91 -5.52 -8.69
N ARG A 79 1.89 -5.35 -9.52
CA ARG A 79 1.87 -5.86 -10.88
C ARG A 79 1.04 -4.96 -11.78
N LEU A 80 1.58 -4.70 -12.95
CA LEU A 80 0.85 -4.02 -14.02
C LEU A 80 0.41 -5.07 -15.07
N VAL A 81 -0.90 -5.20 -15.29
CA VAL A 81 -1.49 -6.07 -16.31
C VAL A 81 -2.29 -5.18 -17.26
N GLY A 82 -1.81 -5.05 -18.49
CA GLY A 82 -2.33 -4.04 -19.40
C GLY A 82 -2.23 -2.65 -18.76
N ASN A 83 -3.36 -1.98 -18.57
CA ASN A 83 -3.44 -0.66 -17.95
C ASN A 83 -3.92 -0.72 -16.47
N ILE A 84 -4.10 -1.91 -15.91
CA ILE A 84 -4.54 -2.09 -14.53
C ILE A 84 -3.33 -2.37 -13.65
N LEU A 85 -3.10 -1.49 -12.72
CA LEU A 85 -2.10 -1.64 -11.68
C LEU A 85 -2.73 -2.26 -10.45
N TYR A 86 -2.15 -3.36 -9.99
CA TYR A 86 -2.45 -3.99 -8.71
C TYR A 86 -1.32 -3.67 -7.74
N THR A 87 -1.68 -3.21 -6.56
CA THR A 87 -0.72 -2.90 -5.48
C THR A 87 -1.09 -3.70 -4.25
N VAL A 88 -0.11 -4.31 -3.62
CA VAL A 88 -0.25 -5.04 -2.36
C VAL A 88 0.56 -4.34 -1.29
N THR A 89 -0.08 -4.04 -0.17
CA THR A 89 0.58 -3.51 1.03
C THR A 89 0.28 -4.36 2.25
N ASN A 90 1.20 -4.36 3.20
CA ASN A 90 1.03 -5.04 4.50
C ASN A 90 0.93 -3.99 5.60
N LYS A 91 -0.17 -4.02 6.35
CA LYS A 91 -0.42 -3.15 7.49
C LYS A 91 -0.54 -3.97 8.76
N PRO A 92 0.35 -3.80 9.74
CA PRO A 92 0.18 -4.41 11.05
C PRO A 92 -1.15 -3.99 11.70
N ILE A 93 -1.84 -4.93 12.33
CA ILE A 93 -3.06 -4.66 13.08
C ILE A 93 -2.64 -4.15 14.46
N ASP A 94 -2.89 -2.88 14.69
CA ASP A 94 -2.63 -2.26 15.98
C ASP A 94 -3.79 -2.54 16.95
N ASN A 95 -3.53 -3.39 17.92
CA ASN A 95 -4.49 -3.74 18.96
C ASN A 95 -4.61 -2.66 20.07
N ILE A 96 -3.84 -1.58 19.97
CA ILE A 96 -3.80 -0.52 20.99
C ILE A 96 -4.95 0.46 20.81
N SER A 97 -5.44 0.65 19.60
CA SER A 97 -6.53 1.58 19.29
C SER A 97 -7.55 0.98 18.32
N ILE A 98 -8.80 0.90 18.76
CA ILE A 98 -9.93 0.45 17.92
C ILE A 98 -10.07 1.32 16.66
N ASP A 99 -9.73 2.60 16.73
CA ASP A 99 -9.82 3.51 15.58
C ASP A 99 -8.79 3.20 14.50
N ASN A 100 -7.68 2.59 14.85
CA ASN A 100 -6.61 2.23 13.92
C ASN A 100 -6.67 0.78 13.42
N CYS A 101 -7.66 -0.01 13.86
CA CYS A 101 -7.81 -1.40 13.43
C CYS A 101 -8.24 -1.51 11.98
N VAL A 102 -9.03 -0.57 11.46
CA VAL A 102 -9.53 -0.63 10.07
C VAL A 102 -8.55 0.08 9.14
N PRO A 103 -8.11 -0.56 8.03
CA PRO A 103 -7.18 0.07 7.10
C PRO A 103 -7.82 1.26 6.36
N TYR A 104 -6.95 2.19 5.94
CA TYR A 104 -7.32 3.35 5.15
C TYR A 104 -6.73 3.25 3.72
N VAL A 105 -7.54 3.65 2.76
CA VAL A 105 -7.11 3.87 1.38
C VAL A 105 -7.66 5.22 0.92
N GLN A 106 -6.82 6.08 0.34
CA GLN A 106 -7.16 7.47 -0.03
C GLN A 106 -7.73 8.29 1.15
N ASN A 107 -7.22 8.07 2.36
CA ASN A 107 -7.68 8.67 3.62
C ASN A 107 -9.13 8.30 4.02
N GLU A 108 -9.72 7.29 3.41
CA GLU A 108 -11.03 6.76 3.77
C GLU A 108 -10.89 5.38 4.41
N LYS A 109 -11.66 5.10 5.46
CA LYS A 109 -11.73 3.77 6.07
C LYS A 109 -12.33 2.78 5.08
N MET A 110 -11.72 1.60 4.99
CA MET A 110 -12.28 0.52 4.19
C MET A 110 -13.63 0.07 4.77
N ALA A 111 -14.55 -0.29 3.87
CA ALA A 111 -15.82 -0.89 4.30
C ALA A 111 -15.60 -2.30 4.88
N ALA A 112 -16.35 -2.68 5.89
CA ALA A 112 -16.26 -4.01 6.50
C ALA A 112 -16.52 -5.15 5.50
N SER A 113 -17.34 -4.91 4.47
CA SER A 113 -17.59 -5.85 3.37
C SER A 113 -16.39 -6.12 2.48
N ASP A 114 -15.36 -5.28 2.56
CA ASP A 114 -14.13 -5.39 1.78
C ASP A 114 -12.97 -6.00 2.57
N ILE A 115 -13.24 -6.37 3.84
CA ILE A 115 -12.28 -6.99 4.73
C ILE A 115 -12.68 -8.43 4.97
N TYR A 116 -11.80 -9.37 4.68
CA TYR A 116 -11.97 -10.79 4.95
C TYR A 116 -11.08 -11.22 6.11
N ILE A 117 -11.66 -11.89 7.07
CA ILE A 117 -10.96 -12.47 8.24
C ILE A 117 -11.12 -13.98 8.15
N PRO A 118 -10.08 -14.75 7.77
CA PRO A 118 -10.14 -16.21 7.73
C PRO A 118 -10.37 -16.80 9.15
N GLU A 119 -11.09 -17.91 9.18
CA GLU A 119 -11.27 -18.70 10.39
C GLU A 119 -9.97 -19.11 11.00
N ASN A 120 -9.25 -19.18 11.67
CA ASN A 120 -7.93 -19.64 12.09
C ASN A 120 -6.76 -18.73 11.66
N SER A 121 -7.05 -17.47 11.35
CA SER A 121 -6.01 -16.47 11.15
C SER A 121 -5.49 -15.98 12.51
N ASP A 122 -4.19 -15.75 12.62
CA ASP A 122 -3.61 -15.05 13.77
C ASP A 122 -3.96 -13.55 13.75
N GLY A 123 -4.39 -13.04 12.58
CA GLY A 123 -4.87 -11.67 12.42
C GLY A 123 -3.86 -10.59 12.79
N SER A 124 -2.56 -10.87 12.64
CA SER A 124 -1.50 -9.92 13.01
C SER A 124 -1.36 -8.76 12.03
N ASP A 125 -1.70 -8.99 10.76
CA ASP A 125 -1.54 -8.04 9.68
C ASP A 125 -2.73 -8.02 8.73
N TYR A 126 -2.93 -6.88 8.06
CA TYR A 126 -3.74 -6.81 6.84
C TYR A 126 -2.84 -6.90 5.61
N VAL A 127 -3.19 -7.79 4.69
CA VAL A 127 -2.76 -7.71 3.30
C VAL A 127 -3.83 -6.94 2.53
N ILE A 128 -3.50 -5.75 2.06
CA ILE A 128 -4.41 -4.86 1.34
C ILE A 128 -4.06 -4.93 -0.13
N VAL A 129 -5.04 -5.25 -0.96
CA VAL A 129 -4.92 -5.28 -2.43
C VAL A 129 -5.76 -4.16 -3.01
N THR A 130 -5.12 -3.28 -3.77
CA THR A 130 -5.77 -2.14 -4.42
C THR A 130 -5.53 -2.20 -5.92
N SER A 131 -6.54 -1.89 -6.72
CA SER A 131 -6.43 -1.82 -8.17
C SER A 131 -6.82 -0.45 -8.72
N VAL A 132 -6.09 0.02 -9.73
CA VAL A 132 -6.33 1.28 -10.41
C VAL A 132 -6.00 1.18 -11.90
N ASN A 133 -6.77 1.88 -12.75
CA ASN A 133 -6.41 2.06 -14.14
C ASN A 133 -5.46 3.25 -14.28
N ILE A 134 -4.22 3.03 -14.71
CA ILE A 134 -3.20 4.07 -14.81
C ILE A 134 -3.50 5.14 -15.86
N LEU A 135 -4.39 4.87 -16.81
CA LEU A 135 -4.87 5.87 -17.78
C LEU A 135 -6.00 6.74 -17.23
N LYS A 136 -6.69 6.28 -16.18
CA LYS A 136 -7.77 6.97 -15.47
C LYS A 136 -7.54 6.86 -13.96
N PRO A 137 -6.45 7.45 -13.45
CA PRO A 137 -5.98 7.18 -12.09
C PRO A 137 -6.75 7.93 -10.99
N ASP A 138 -7.77 8.71 -11.35
CA ASP A 138 -8.54 9.51 -10.39
C ASP A 138 -9.46 8.67 -9.50
N LYS A 139 -9.69 7.39 -9.86
CA LYS A 139 -10.58 6.48 -9.15
C LYS A 139 -9.96 5.11 -8.96
N ILE A 140 -9.97 4.63 -7.71
CA ILE A 140 -9.69 3.25 -7.37
C ILE A 140 -10.80 2.36 -7.93
N MET A 141 -10.41 1.28 -8.60
CA MET A 141 -11.33 0.31 -9.19
C MET A 141 -11.86 -0.69 -8.16
N GLY A 142 -10.99 -1.07 -7.23
CA GLY A 142 -11.34 -1.99 -6.15
C GLY A 142 -10.26 -2.04 -5.09
N THR A 143 -10.70 -2.33 -3.86
CA THR A 143 -9.82 -2.57 -2.73
C THR A 143 -10.37 -3.73 -1.92
N LYS A 144 -9.52 -4.65 -1.51
CA LYS A 144 -9.84 -5.76 -0.59
C LYS A 144 -8.72 -5.89 0.43
N ALA A 145 -9.06 -6.28 1.62
CA ALA A 145 -8.10 -6.60 2.68
C ALA A 145 -8.37 -7.98 3.26
N ILE A 146 -7.31 -8.67 3.63
CA ILE A 146 -7.37 -9.96 4.29
C ILE A 146 -6.55 -9.85 5.58
N ALA A 147 -7.18 -10.16 6.72
CA ALA A 147 -6.50 -10.20 8.02
C ALA A 147 -5.78 -11.55 8.17
N VAL A 148 -4.46 -11.54 8.06
CA VAL A 148 -3.61 -12.75 8.11
C VAL A 148 -2.28 -12.40 8.78
N GLY A 149 -1.48 -13.43 9.08
CA GLY A 149 -0.10 -13.23 9.52
C GLY A 149 0.87 -13.06 8.38
N ASN A 150 2.09 -13.51 8.59
CA ASN A 150 3.17 -13.40 7.61
C ASN A 150 2.80 -14.08 6.29
N THR A 151 2.81 -13.32 5.21
CA THR A 151 2.25 -13.73 3.91
C THR A 151 3.23 -13.46 2.78
N ASN A 152 3.47 -14.48 1.96
CA ASN A 152 4.12 -14.32 0.66
C ASN A 152 3.04 -14.12 -0.41
N VAL A 153 3.28 -13.17 -1.30
CA VAL A 153 2.35 -12.81 -2.38
C VAL A 153 2.96 -13.21 -3.71
N TYR A 154 2.18 -13.90 -4.53
CA TYR A 154 2.50 -14.16 -5.93
C TYR A 154 1.33 -13.72 -6.82
N MET A 155 1.63 -12.99 -7.89
CA MET A 155 0.64 -12.52 -8.85
C MET A 155 0.95 -13.08 -10.24
N SER A 156 0.00 -13.85 -10.82
CA SER A 156 -0.03 -14.19 -12.25
C SER A 156 -0.79 -13.11 -13.02
N GLU A 157 -1.05 -13.34 -14.32
CA GLU A 157 -1.89 -12.41 -15.10
C GLU A 157 -3.34 -12.39 -14.62
N ASP A 158 -3.86 -13.54 -14.20
CA ASP A 158 -5.28 -13.72 -13.89
C ASP A 158 -5.56 -13.84 -12.39
N ASN A 159 -4.55 -14.19 -11.57
CA ASN A 159 -4.77 -14.54 -10.17
C ASN A 159 -3.72 -13.94 -9.26
N LEU A 160 -4.17 -13.61 -8.05
CA LEU A 160 -3.31 -13.29 -6.91
C LEU A 160 -3.37 -14.44 -5.91
N TYR A 161 -2.21 -14.94 -5.54
CA TYR A 161 -2.06 -16.03 -4.58
C TYR A 161 -1.42 -15.50 -3.30
N LEU A 162 -2.03 -15.82 -2.18
CA LEU A 162 -1.50 -15.53 -0.85
C LEU A 162 -1.08 -16.84 -0.18
N CYS A 163 0.19 -16.97 0.13
CA CYS A 163 0.73 -18.11 0.88
C CYS A 163 0.94 -17.68 2.32
N ILE A 164 0.11 -18.19 3.21
CA ILE A 164 0.11 -17.84 4.63
C ILE A 164 0.91 -18.90 5.38
N SER A 165 1.95 -18.48 6.09
CA SER A 165 2.68 -19.37 6.97
C SER A 165 1.92 -19.56 8.26
N LYS A 166 1.59 -20.82 8.60
CA LYS A 166 0.99 -21.16 9.87
C LYS A 166 2.10 -21.62 10.82
N SER A 167 2.30 -20.91 11.92
CA SER A 167 3.13 -21.43 13.01
C SER A 167 2.38 -22.60 13.64
N SER A 168 2.98 -23.78 13.61
CA SER A 168 2.53 -24.91 14.45
C SER A 168 2.91 -24.59 15.90
N GLU A 169 1.93 -24.59 16.80
CA GLU A 169 2.16 -24.66 18.23
C GLU A 169 2.92 -25.93 18.59
#